data_bc42bf2f16de955058568cc39b93df9f
#
_entry.id   bc42bf2f16de955058568cc39b93df9f
#
_cell.length_a   1.000
_cell.length_b   1.000
_cell.length_c   1.000
_cell.angle_alpha   90.00
_cell.angle_beta   90.00
_cell.angle_gamma   90.00
#
_symmetry.space_group_name_H-M   'P 1'
#
loop_
_entity.id
_entity.type
_entity.pdbx_description
1 polymer ?
#
loop_
_entity_poly.entity_id
_entity_poly.type
_entity_poly.pdbx_seq_one_letter_code
_entity_poly.pdbx_strand_id
1 'polypeptide(L)'
;MKKQNLFKNEWMALGKSAYIPFLVDVLLIMYCRLFENQRIISIALQAVLPVVAAWWCIICFYNLVEEDGNEVFFSYPINRWWIGIGRCLSFYMLYIITIYIIILLCGVDIVIIKSVFIQLIIQSFFYVSLGFMLVLITTNTGVSIGLVIGYCTFQLLSQGKVLSFINIYNFGSQPQTIETGIYIVLLSLVFLVIGQFLILKRFKFM
;
A
#
# COMPACT_ATOMS: atom_id res chain seq x y z
N MET A 1 16.98 28.88 8.25
CA MET A 1 15.76 28.04 8.35
C MET A 1 16.21 26.60 8.62
N LYS A 2 15.87 26.02 9.80
CA LYS A 2 16.08 24.58 10.04
C LYS A 2 15.28 23.80 9.01
N LYS A 3 15.93 22.93 8.22
CA LYS A 3 15.23 21.94 7.41
C LYS A 3 14.33 21.12 8.34
N GLN A 4 13.05 21.46 8.42
CA GLN A 4 12.09 20.63 9.15
C GLN A 4 12.11 19.26 8.50
N ASN A 5 12.33 18.21 9.28
CA ASN A 5 12.22 16.84 8.80
C ASN A 5 10.75 16.55 8.51
N LEU A 6 10.34 16.79 7.26
CA LEU A 6 8.96 16.60 6.80
C LEU A 6 8.42 15.22 7.20
N PHE A 7 9.23 14.17 7.04
CA PHE A 7 8.86 12.82 7.43
C PHE A 7 8.54 12.68 8.94
N LYS A 8 9.33 13.34 9.82
CA LYS A 8 9.06 13.32 11.27
C LYS A 8 7.73 13.98 11.61
N ASN A 9 7.39 15.08 10.95
CA ASN A 9 6.12 15.77 11.16
C ASN A 9 4.94 14.93 10.70
N GLU A 10 5.08 14.25 9.53
CA GLU A 10 4.09 13.31 9.02
C GLU A 10 3.86 12.14 9.98
N TRP A 11 4.96 11.58 10.51
CA TRP A 11 4.89 10.49 11.49
C TRP A 11 4.17 10.90 12.77
N MET A 12 4.47 12.10 13.27
CA MET A 12 3.78 12.64 14.46
C MET A 12 2.31 12.95 14.19
N ALA A 13 1.97 13.39 12.97
CA ALA A 13 0.59 13.65 12.57
C ALA A 13 -0.27 12.37 12.52
N LEU A 14 0.33 11.22 12.16
CA LEU A 14 -0.36 9.92 12.21
C LEU A 14 -0.66 9.45 13.64
N GLY A 15 0.10 9.91 14.64
CA GLY A 15 -0.09 9.55 16.04
C GLY A 15 -0.04 8.04 16.28
N LYS A 16 -1.03 7.52 17.04
CA LYS A 16 -1.10 6.09 17.37
C LYS A 16 -1.40 5.20 16.16
N SER A 17 -2.07 5.72 15.15
CA SER A 17 -2.39 4.97 13.93
C SER A 17 -1.17 4.58 13.11
N ALA A 18 -0.04 5.27 13.27
CA ALA A 18 1.23 4.90 12.64
C ALA A 18 1.73 3.50 13.06
N TYR A 19 1.31 3.00 14.22
CA TYR A 19 1.79 1.72 14.76
C TYR A 19 0.89 0.53 14.42
N ILE A 20 -0.31 0.76 13.88
CA ILE A 20 -1.25 -0.32 13.53
C ILE A 20 -0.64 -1.31 12.52
N PRO A 21 0.06 -0.89 11.45
CA PRO A 21 0.73 -1.82 10.54
C PRO A 21 1.66 -2.80 11.26
N PHE A 22 2.51 -2.31 12.16
CA PHE A 22 3.43 -3.15 12.90
C PHE A 22 2.70 -4.16 13.80
N LEU A 23 1.56 -3.79 14.39
CA LEU A 23 0.75 -4.71 15.18
C LEU A 23 0.18 -5.83 14.29
N VAL A 24 -0.34 -5.48 13.11
CA VAL A 24 -0.85 -6.47 12.15
C VAL A 24 0.27 -7.38 11.66
N ASP A 25 1.45 -6.82 11.39
CA ASP A 25 2.63 -7.57 10.96
C ASP A 25 3.10 -8.57 12.03
N VAL A 26 3.07 -8.19 13.31
CA VAL A 26 3.38 -9.11 14.42
C VAL A 26 2.36 -10.25 14.50
N LEU A 27 1.06 -9.95 14.39
CA LEU A 27 0.01 -10.98 14.36
C LEU A 27 0.19 -11.91 13.15
N LEU A 28 0.56 -11.39 12.00
CA LEU A 28 0.83 -12.18 10.80
C LEU A 28 2.02 -13.13 10.99
N ILE A 29 3.11 -12.65 11.61
CA ILE A 29 4.27 -13.49 11.95
C ILE A 29 3.86 -14.62 12.90
N MET A 30 3.10 -14.30 13.94
CA MET A 30 2.58 -15.32 14.87
C MET A 30 1.73 -16.36 14.14
N TYR A 31 0.84 -15.90 13.25
CA TYR A 31 0.03 -16.79 12.41
C TYR A 31 0.90 -17.70 11.56
N CYS A 32 1.88 -17.15 10.82
CA CYS A 32 2.77 -17.94 9.97
C CYS A 32 3.58 -18.98 10.74
N ARG A 33 3.95 -18.69 12.00
CA ARG A 33 4.69 -19.64 12.86
C ARG A 33 3.84 -20.81 13.37
N LEU A 34 2.51 -20.67 13.37
CA LEU A 34 1.59 -21.75 13.74
C LEU A 34 1.36 -22.75 12.59
N PHE A 35 1.65 -22.37 11.34
CA PHE A 35 1.44 -23.21 10.17
C PHE A 35 2.77 -23.57 9.51
N GLU A 36 2.98 -24.87 9.26
CA GLU A 36 4.17 -25.37 8.55
C GLU A 36 3.99 -25.35 7.02
N ASN A 37 2.74 -25.22 6.54
CA ASN A 37 2.44 -25.30 5.12
C ASN A 37 2.79 -24.00 4.38
N GLN A 38 3.85 -24.07 3.55
CA GLN A 38 4.36 -22.94 2.77
C GLN A 38 3.29 -22.27 1.86
N ARG A 39 2.33 -23.06 1.37
CA ARG A 39 1.23 -22.52 0.57
C ARG A 39 0.30 -21.61 1.39
N ILE A 40 -0.03 -22.02 2.61
CA ILE A 40 -0.88 -21.23 3.52
C ILE A 40 -0.14 -19.95 3.90
N ILE A 41 1.14 -20.04 4.25
CA ILE A 41 2.00 -18.88 4.56
C ILE A 41 2.02 -17.91 3.38
N SER A 42 2.27 -18.39 2.17
CA SER A 42 2.32 -17.54 0.96
C SER A 42 0.99 -16.81 0.70
N ILE A 43 -0.15 -17.49 0.85
CA ILE A 43 -1.48 -16.88 0.68
C ILE A 43 -1.72 -15.80 1.74
N ALA A 44 -1.38 -16.07 3.00
CA ALA A 44 -1.53 -15.12 4.08
C ALA A 44 -0.67 -13.86 3.88
N LEU A 45 0.59 -14.03 3.48
CA LEU A 45 1.49 -12.90 3.16
C LEU A 45 0.94 -12.05 1.99
N GLN A 46 0.48 -12.69 0.91
CA GLN A 46 -0.07 -11.99 -0.25
C GLN A 46 -1.40 -11.28 0.07
N ALA A 47 -2.21 -11.81 0.96
CA ALA A 47 -3.48 -11.19 1.35
C ALA A 47 -3.29 -9.99 2.28
N VAL A 48 -2.43 -10.11 3.29
CA VAL A 48 -2.34 -9.14 4.38
C VAL A 48 -1.37 -8.00 4.05
N LEU A 49 -0.15 -8.31 3.62
CA LEU A 49 0.89 -7.28 3.45
C LEU A 49 0.54 -6.17 2.45
N PRO A 50 -0.01 -6.46 1.25
CA PRO A 50 -0.39 -5.40 0.32
C PRO A 50 -1.51 -4.50 0.84
N VAL A 51 -2.49 -5.08 1.56
CA VAL A 51 -3.60 -4.31 2.15
C VAL A 51 -3.09 -3.39 3.25
N VAL A 52 -2.18 -3.87 4.10
CA VAL A 52 -1.57 -3.07 5.17
C VAL A 52 -0.71 -1.93 4.59
N ALA A 53 0.02 -2.18 3.50
CA ALA A 53 0.74 -1.13 2.78
C ALA A 53 -0.19 -0.02 2.28
N ALA A 54 -1.32 -0.40 1.65
CA ALA A 54 -2.33 0.54 1.19
C ALA A 54 -2.99 1.30 2.34
N TRP A 55 -3.31 0.60 3.43
CA TRP A 55 -3.90 1.21 4.61
C TRP A 55 -2.99 2.34 5.15
N TRP A 56 -1.68 2.11 5.26
CA TRP A 56 -0.73 3.13 5.70
C TRP A 56 -0.71 4.34 4.77
N CYS A 57 -0.71 4.09 3.46
CA CYS A 57 -0.81 5.16 2.47
C CYS A 57 -2.11 5.97 2.62
N ILE A 58 -3.26 5.30 2.73
CA ILE A 58 -4.57 5.96 2.84
C ILE A 58 -4.64 6.83 4.09
N ILE A 59 -4.23 6.32 5.24
CA ILE A 59 -4.25 7.07 6.51
C ILE A 59 -3.33 8.30 6.48
N CYS A 60 -2.22 8.26 5.72
CA CYS A 60 -1.38 9.44 5.53
C CYS A 60 -2.16 10.63 4.94
N PHE A 61 -3.23 10.38 4.18
CA PHE A 61 -4.05 11.42 3.57
C PHE A 61 -5.26 11.83 4.41
N TYR A 62 -5.48 11.22 5.59
CA TYR A 62 -6.60 11.53 6.48
C TYR A 62 -6.72 13.04 6.74
N ASN A 63 -5.65 13.66 7.22
CA ASN A 63 -5.62 15.11 7.55
C ASN A 63 -5.81 16.01 6.32
N LEU A 64 -5.55 15.49 5.12
CA LEU A 64 -5.72 16.25 3.88
C LEU A 64 -7.16 16.19 3.36
N VAL A 65 -7.88 15.12 3.68
CA VAL A 65 -9.16 14.80 3.04
C VAL A 65 -10.34 14.96 3.99
N GLU A 66 -10.19 14.64 5.26
CA GLU A 66 -11.26 14.60 6.25
C GLU A 66 -11.17 15.67 7.36
N GLU A 67 -9.96 16.20 7.65
CA GLU A 67 -9.83 17.24 8.66
C GLU A 67 -10.21 18.62 8.12
N ASP A 68 -10.94 19.37 8.93
CA ASP A 68 -11.21 20.79 8.69
C ASP A 68 -9.90 21.59 8.79
N GLY A 69 -9.69 22.54 7.86
CA GLY A 69 -8.47 23.36 7.84
C GLY A 69 -7.37 22.84 6.91
N ASN A 70 -7.68 21.89 6.05
CA ASN A 70 -6.76 21.42 4.98
C ASN A 70 -6.28 22.57 4.08
N GLU A 71 -7.01 23.68 3.97
CA GLU A 71 -6.62 24.92 3.28
C GLU A 71 -5.30 25.48 3.79
N VAL A 72 -5.03 25.33 5.09
CA VAL A 72 -3.78 25.80 5.71
C VAL A 72 -2.56 25.05 5.16
N PHE A 73 -2.69 23.77 4.81
CA PHE A 73 -1.60 23.01 4.19
C PHE A 73 -1.18 23.59 2.83
N PHE A 74 -2.12 24.19 2.11
CA PHE A 74 -1.86 24.74 0.77
C PHE A 74 -1.40 26.18 0.80
N SER A 75 -1.55 26.87 1.93
CA SER A 75 -0.98 28.22 2.15
C SER A 75 0.53 28.18 2.37
N TYR A 76 1.09 27.03 2.77
CA TYR A 76 2.52 26.88 2.91
C TYR A 76 3.19 26.61 1.53
N PRO A 77 4.40 27.13 1.29
CA PRO A 77 5.16 26.92 0.06
C PRO A 77 5.76 25.50 -0.01
N ILE A 78 4.92 24.48 0.16
CA ILE A 78 5.32 23.08 0.07
C ILE A 78 5.11 22.59 -1.36
N ASN A 79 6.09 21.88 -1.89
CA ASN A 79 5.97 21.31 -3.23
C ASN A 79 4.80 20.31 -3.28
N ARG A 80 3.81 20.54 -4.13
CA ARG A 80 2.62 19.71 -4.30
C ARG A 80 2.92 18.26 -4.68
N TRP A 81 4.05 18.03 -5.33
CA TRP A 81 4.53 16.67 -5.63
C TRP A 81 4.91 15.92 -4.36
N TRP A 82 5.48 16.63 -3.38
CA TRP A 82 5.81 16.02 -2.10
C TRP A 82 4.56 15.66 -1.29
N ILE A 83 3.55 16.52 -1.29
CA ILE A 83 2.29 16.27 -0.58
C ILE A 83 1.57 15.04 -1.14
N GLY A 84 1.65 14.78 -2.43
CA GLY A 84 1.05 13.62 -3.10
C GLY A 84 1.98 12.40 -3.15
N ILE A 85 2.56 12.17 -4.31
CA ILE A 85 3.38 10.98 -4.60
C ILE A 85 4.56 10.85 -3.63
N GLY A 86 5.24 11.96 -3.28
CA GLY A 86 6.40 11.93 -2.40
C GLY A 86 6.08 11.35 -1.03
N ARG A 87 4.96 11.75 -0.44
CA ARG A 87 4.46 11.26 0.84
C ARG A 87 4.12 9.77 0.76
N CYS A 88 3.33 9.39 -0.24
CA CYS A 88 2.93 8.01 -0.49
C CYS A 88 4.16 7.09 -0.64
N LEU A 89 5.12 7.45 -1.51
CA LEU A 89 6.31 6.66 -1.74
C LEU A 89 7.24 6.59 -0.53
N SER A 90 7.33 7.65 0.30
CA SER A 90 8.16 7.62 1.50
C SER A 90 7.71 6.56 2.49
N PHE A 91 6.40 6.44 2.74
CA PHE A 91 5.84 5.40 3.61
C PHE A 91 5.93 4.02 2.97
N TYR A 92 5.75 3.93 1.66
CA TYR A 92 5.91 2.67 0.94
C TYR A 92 7.35 2.14 1.01
N MET A 93 8.37 3.00 0.83
CA MET A 93 9.77 2.60 0.96
C MET A 93 10.11 2.08 2.35
N LEU A 94 9.56 2.71 3.39
CA LEU A 94 9.69 2.19 4.76
C LEU A 94 9.02 0.82 4.89
N TYR A 95 7.84 0.63 4.29
CA TYR A 95 7.12 -0.64 4.36
C TYR A 95 7.81 -1.78 3.60
N ILE A 96 8.54 -1.51 2.53
CA ILE A 96 9.37 -2.54 1.85
C ILE A 96 10.37 -3.18 2.80
N ILE A 97 10.96 -2.39 3.72
CA ILE A 97 11.90 -2.91 4.71
C ILE A 97 11.18 -3.87 5.67
N THR A 98 9.96 -3.52 6.11
CA THR A 98 9.16 -4.39 6.98
C THR A 98 8.76 -5.67 6.27
N ILE A 99 8.35 -5.64 4.99
CA ILE A 99 8.05 -6.82 4.18
C ILE A 99 9.24 -7.80 4.17
N TYR A 100 10.45 -7.29 3.95
CA TYR A 100 11.64 -8.13 3.94
C TYR A 100 11.87 -8.84 5.29
N ILE A 101 11.75 -8.09 6.39
CA ILE A 101 11.89 -8.62 7.74
C ILE A 101 10.82 -9.70 8.02
N ILE A 102 9.56 -9.45 7.62
CA ILE A 102 8.45 -10.38 7.84
C ILE A 102 8.68 -11.70 7.10
N ILE A 103 9.09 -11.65 5.84
CA ILE A 103 9.39 -12.86 5.06
C ILE A 103 10.45 -13.72 5.76
N LEU A 104 11.51 -13.11 6.27
CA LEU A 104 12.56 -13.82 7.02
C LEU A 104 12.01 -14.46 8.31
N LEU A 105 11.16 -13.71 9.02
CA LEU A 105 10.60 -14.17 10.30
C LEU A 105 9.50 -15.23 10.12
N CYS A 106 8.77 -15.22 9.02
CA CYS A 106 7.74 -16.23 8.72
C CYS A 106 8.29 -17.59 8.31
N GLY A 107 9.61 -17.71 8.14
CA GLY A 107 10.23 -19.00 7.81
C GLY A 107 9.96 -19.46 6.37
N VAL A 108 9.87 -18.52 5.44
CA VAL A 108 9.79 -18.83 4.00
C VAL A 108 11.10 -19.46 3.54
N ASP A 109 11.01 -20.50 2.72
CA ASP A 109 12.18 -21.22 2.21
C ASP A 109 13.14 -20.28 1.48
N ILE A 110 14.44 -20.39 1.80
CA ILE A 110 15.50 -19.51 1.28
C ILE A 110 15.50 -19.49 -0.27
N VAL A 111 15.21 -20.63 -0.91
CA VAL A 111 15.21 -20.77 -2.37
C VAL A 111 14.17 -19.88 -3.03
N ILE A 112 13.02 -19.68 -2.39
CA ILE A 112 11.89 -18.94 -2.96
C ILE A 112 11.75 -17.52 -2.40
N ILE A 113 12.54 -17.15 -1.36
CA ILE A 113 12.48 -15.82 -0.73
C ILE A 113 12.53 -14.69 -1.76
N LYS A 114 13.46 -14.77 -2.71
CA LYS A 114 13.64 -13.71 -3.73
C LYS A 114 12.40 -13.53 -4.60
N SER A 115 11.79 -14.62 -5.05
CA SER A 115 10.59 -14.58 -5.91
C SER A 115 9.38 -14.06 -5.13
N VAL A 116 9.18 -14.52 -3.89
CA VAL A 116 8.10 -14.07 -3.02
C VAL A 116 8.26 -12.59 -2.68
N PHE A 117 9.47 -12.13 -2.37
CA PHE A 117 9.76 -10.74 -2.07
C PHE A 117 9.44 -9.81 -3.25
N ILE A 118 9.92 -10.15 -4.46
CA ILE A 118 9.64 -9.36 -5.67
C ILE A 118 8.13 -9.31 -5.93
N GLN A 119 7.44 -10.44 -5.80
CA GLN A 119 5.99 -10.51 -5.98
C GLN A 119 5.25 -9.62 -4.98
N LEU A 120 5.61 -9.68 -3.69
CA LEU A 120 4.99 -8.85 -2.65
C LEU A 120 5.25 -7.36 -2.84
N ILE A 121 6.44 -6.97 -3.33
CA ILE A 121 6.73 -5.57 -3.69
C ILE A 121 5.79 -5.10 -4.80
N ILE A 122 5.66 -5.86 -5.89
CA ILE A 122 4.79 -5.49 -7.01
C ILE A 122 3.33 -5.38 -6.55
N GLN A 123 2.86 -6.36 -5.79
CA GLN A 123 1.50 -6.36 -5.24
C GLN A 123 1.27 -5.17 -4.30
N SER A 124 2.17 -4.94 -3.35
CA SER A 124 2.06 -3.83 -2.41
C SER A 124 2.10 -2.48 -3.12
N PHE A 125 2.92 -2.33 -4.16
CA PHE A 125 2.97 -1.11 -4.98
C PHE A 125 1.64 -0.83 -5.68
N PHE A 126 1.02 -1.87 -6.23
CA PHE A 126 -0.31 -1.75 -6.82
C PHE A 126 -1.35 -1.31 -5.80
N TYR A 127 -1.40 -1.94 -4.63
CA TYR A 127 -2.37 -1.60 -3.60
C TYR A 127 -2.18 -0.20 -3.03
N VAL A 128 -0.92 0.22 -2.85
CA VAL A 128 -0.57 1.57 -2.41
C VAL A 128 -1.03 2.62 -3.42
N SER A 129 -0.77 2.41 -4.70
CA SER A 129 -1.19 3.33 -5.77
C SER A 129 -2.70 3.36 -5.95
N LEU A 130 -3.37 2.21 -5.84
CA LEU A 130 -4.83 2.11 -5.84
C LEU A 130 -5.43 2.85 -4.65
N GLY A 131 -4.92 2.62 -3.44
CA GLY A 131 -5.35 3.30 -2.21
C GLY A 131 -5.16 4.82 -2.29
N PHE A 132 -4.03 5.28 -2.80
CA PHE A 132 -3.77 6.70 -3.05
C PHE A 132 -4.80 7.33 -4.00
N MET A 133 -5.08 6.68 -5.12
CA MET A 133 -6.10 7.17 -6.05
C MET A 133 -7.49 7.18 -5.41
N LEU A 134 -7.88 6.09 -4.73
CA LEU A 134 -9.20 5.96 -4.12
C LEU A 134 -9.45 7.00 -3.04
N VAL A 135 -8.49 7.27 -2.14
CA VAL A 135 -8.69 8.26 -1.07
C VAL A 135 -8.92 9.67 -1.62
N LEU A 136 -8.33 10.00 -2.77
CA LEU A 136 -8.52 11.29 -3.41
C LEU A 136 -9.83 11.37 -4.21
N ILE A 137 -10.32 10.25 -4.73
CA ILE A 137 -11.62 10.18 -5.42
C ILE A 137 -12.77 10.23 -4.41
N THR A 138 -12.72 9.36 -3.42
CA THR A 138 -13.83 9.19 -2.45
C THR A 138 -13.86 10.29 -1.39
N THR A 139 -12.71 10.94 -1.14
CA THR A 139 -12.53 11.92 -0.05
C THR A 139 -12.88 11.38 1.34
N ASN A 140 -12.83 10.08 1.48
CA ASN A 140 -13.12 9.39 2.73
C ASN A 140 -12.18 8.19 2.90
N THR A 141 -11.40 8.18 3.97
CA THR A 141 -10.40 7.15 4.24
C THR A 141 -11.05 5.80 4.54
N GLY A 142 -12.16 5.81 5.29
CA GLY A 142 -12.90 4.60 5.62
C GLY A 142 -13.45 3.88 4.39
N VAL A 143 -14.08 4.62 3.47
CA VAL A 143 -14.59 4.08 2.20
C VAL A 143 -13.43 3.55 1.35
N SER A 144 -12.31 4.26 1.28
CA SER A 144 -11.15 3.84 0.49
C SER A 144 -10.54 2.54 1.02
N ILE A 145 -10.40 2.41 2.34
CA ILE A 145 -9.93 1.17 2.98
C ILE A 145 -10.92 0.04 2.69
N GLY A 146 -12.23 0.29 2.84
CA GLY A 146 -13.28 -0.70 2.53
C GLY A 146 -13.21 -1.21 1.09
N LEU A 147 -12.99 -0.33 0.11
CA LEU A 147 -12.82 -0.71 -1.30
C LEU A 147 -11.56 -1.54 -1.54
N VAL A 148 -10.44 -1.19 -0.90
CA VAL A 148 -9.19 -1.95 -0.99
C VAL A 148 -9.34 -3.34 -0.40
N ILE A 149 -9.93 -3.47 0.79
CA ILE A 149 -10.21 -4.76 1.43
C ILE A 149 -11.21 -5.56 0.59
N GLY A 150 -12.28 -4.92 0.09
CA GLY A 150 -13.27 -5.52 -0.77
C GLY A 150 -12.66 -6.10 -2.04
N TYR A 151 -11.76 -5.36 -2.70
CA TYR A 151 -11.01 -5.85 -3.86
C TYR A 151 -10.13 -7.07 -3.50
N CYS A 152 -9.41 -7.01 -2.37
CA CYS A 152 -8.58 -8.12 -1.90
C CYS A 152 -9.41 -9.39 -1.66
N THR A 153 -10.48 -9.28 -0.89
CA THR A 153 -11.37 -10.41 -0.57
C THR A 153 -12.05 -10.99 -1.80
N PHE A 154 -12.48 -10.12 -2.72
CA PHE A 154 -13.07 -10.55 -3.98
C PHE A 154 -12.08 -11.35 -4.84
N GLN A 155 -10.84 -10.90 -4.96
CA GLN A 155 -9.79 -11.62 -5.68
C GLN A 155 -9.44 -12.95 -5.02
N LEU A 156 -9.38 -13.00 -3.68
CA LEU A 156 -9.13 -14.23 -2.93
C LEU A 156 -10.27 -15.26 -3.15
N LEU A 157 -11.51 -14.84 -3.04
CA LEU A 157 -12.69 -15.70 -3.20
C LEU A 157 -12.85 -16.21 -4.64
N SER A 158 -12.60 -15.34 -5.62
CA SER A 158 -12.70 -15.71 -7.04
C SER A 158 -11.48 -16.47 -7.56
N GLN A 159 -10.44 -16.64 -6.74
CA GLN A 159 -9.14 -17.18 -7.17
C GLN A 159 -8.59 -16.48 -8.42
N GLY A 160 -8.86 -15.19 -8.58
CA GLY A 160 -8.42 -14.38 -9.70
C GLY A 160 -9.15 -14.64 -11.04
N LYS A 161 -10.19 -15.47 -11.07
CA LYS A 161 -10.88 -15.85 -12.32
C LYS A 161 -11.78 -14.74 -12.89
N VAL A 162 -12.41 -13.95 -12.02
CA VAL A 162 -13.45 -12.98 -12.44
C VAL A 162 -12.82 -11.71 -13.02
N LEU A 163 -11.72 -11.21 -12.45
CA LEU A 163 -11.00 -10.03 -12.95
C LEU A 163 -9.59 -10.45 -13.40
N SER A 164 -9.50 -11.38 -14.33
CA SER A 164 -8.22 -11.96 -14.78
C SER A 164 -7.24 -10.91 -15.31
N PHE A 165 -7.74 -9.82 -15.90
CA PHE A 165 -6.90 -8.73 -16.44
C PHE A 165 -6.27 -7.83 -15.36
N ILE A 166 -6.80 -7.85 -14.11
CA ILE A 166 -6.23 -7.13 -12.95
C ILE A 166 -5.83 -8.14 -11.86
N ASN A 167 -5.65 -9.39 -12.20
CA ASN A 167 -5.26 -10.39 -11.22
C ASN A 167 -3.78 -10.24 -10.86
N ILE A 168 -3.55 -9.78 -9.62
CA ILE A 168 -2.21 -9.62 -9.03
C ILE A 168 -1.81 -10.81 -8.17
N TYR A 169 -2.72 -11.74 -7.92
CA TYR A 169 -2.48 -12.89 -7.07
C TYR A 169 -2.07 -14.11 -7.90
N ASN A 170 -1.04 -14.78 -7.45
CA ASN A 170 -0.64 -16.06 -8.01
C ASN A 170 -1.09 -17.19 -7.09
N PHE A 171 -2.35 -17.60 -7.20
CA PHE A 171 -2.90 -18.72 -6.43
C PHE A 171 -2.53 -20.09 -7.02
N GLY A 172 -1.90 -20.09 -8.18
CA GLY A 172 -1.45 -21.30 -8.85
C GLY A 172 0.02 -21.63 -8.57
N SER A 173 0.42 -22.81 -9.02
CA SER A 173 1.77 -23.33 -8.91
C SER A 173 2.79 -22.69 -9.86
N GLN A 174 2.36 -21.73 -10.69
CA GLN A 174 3.26 -21.06 -11.65
C GLN A 174 3.69 -19.69 -11.14
N PRO A 175 4.99 -19.34 -11.18
CA PRO A 175 5.48 -18.02 -10.86
C PRO A 175 4.84 -16.98 -11.81
N GLN A 176 4.60 -15.77 -11.29
CA GLN A 176 4.16 -14.67 -12.15
C GLN A 176 5.10 -14.53 -13.34
N THR A 177 4.54 -14.46 -14.53
CA THR A 177 5.33 -14.16 -15.71
C THR A 177 5.85 -12.72 -15.62
N ILE A 178 7.03 -12.46 -16.14
CA ILE A 178 7.64 -11.11 -16.16
C ILE A 178 6.66 -10.11 -16.81
N GLU A 179 5.94 -10.54 -17.84
CA GLU A 179 4.95 -9.70 -18.54
C GLU A 179 3.81 -9.23 -17.65
N THR A 180 3.24 -10.14 -16.84
CA THR A 180 2.17 -9.75 -15.88
C THR A 180 2.69 -8.80 -14.82
N GLY A 181 3.91 -9.00 -14.34
CA GLY A 181 4.55 -8.09 -13.39
C GLY A 181 4.73 -6.68 -13.95
N ILE A 182 5.22 -6.55 -15.19
CA ILE A 182 5.38 -5.26 -15.87
C ILE A 182 4.02 -4.57 -16.06
N TYR A 183 3.00 -5.31 -16.49
CA TYR A 183 1.65 -4.77 -16.64
C TYR A 183 1.09 -4.19 -15.34
N ILE A 184 1.24 -4.90 -14.22
CA ILE A 184 0.79 -4.44 -12.90
C ILE A 184 1.52 -3.17 -12.48
N VAL A 185 2.84 -3.09 -12.70
CA VAL A 185 3.64 -1.89 -12.40
C VAL A 185 3.19 -0.70 -13.25
N LEU A 186 2.96 -0.89 -14.55
CA LEU A 186 2.46 0.17 -15.42
C LEU A 186 1.08 0.68 -14.98
N LEU A 187 0.17 -0.23 -14.62
CA LEU A 187 -1.15 0.13 -14.10
C LEU A 187 -1.04 0.91 -12.78
N SER A 188 -0.12 0.52 -11.90
CA SER A 188 0.17 1.22 -10.65
C SER A 188 0.67 2.64 -10.87
N LEU A 189 1.53 2.84 -11.87
CA LEU A 189 2.00 4.17 -12.26
C LEU A 189 0.85 5.05 -12.78
N VAL A 190 -0.06 4.48 -13.56
CA VAL A 190 -1.27 5.20 -14.02
C VAL A 190 -2.11 5.67 -12.82
N PHE A 191 -2.33 4.82 -11.81
CA PHE A 191 -3.07 5.21 -10.60
C PHE A 191 -2.37 6.32 -9.81
N LEU A 192 -1.04 6.27 -9.69
CA LEU A 192 -0.26 7.34 -9.06
C LEU A 192 -0.40 8.67 -9.80
N VAL A 193 -0.34 8.64 -11.15
CA VAL A 193 -0.49 9.85 -11.98
C VAL A 193 -1.89 10.42 -11.84
N ILE A 194 -2.93 9.58 -11.88
CA ILE A 194 -4.33 10.02 -11.68
C ILE A 194 -4.48 10.68 -10.30
N GLY A 195 -4.00 10.03 -9.24
CA GLY A 195 -4.03 10.58 -7.89
C GLY A 195 -3.32 11.93 -7.80
N GLN A 196 -2.11 12.05 -8.37
CA GLN A 196 -1.39 13.31 -8.38
C GLN A 196 -2.13 14.41 -9.17
N PHE A 197 -2.74 14.06 -10.28
CA PHE A 197 -3.54 15.00 -11.07
C PHE A 197 -4.75 15.50 -10.26
N LEU A 198 -5.42 14.62 -9.50
CA LEU A 198 -6.53 15.01 -8.62
C LEU A 198 -6.09 16.01 -7.56
N ILE A 199 -4.93 15.81 -6.93
CA ILE A 199 -4.35 16.80 -5.99
C ILE A 199 -4.14 18.13 -6.69
N LEU A 200 -3.49 18.14 -7.85
CA LEU A 200 -3.19 19.37 -8.58
C LEU A 200 -4.45 20.11 -9.02
N LYS A 201 -5.49 19.40 -9.43
CA LYS A 201 -6.75 19.99 -9.91
C LYS A 201 -7.60 20.50 -8.76
N ARG A 202 -7.78 19.70 -7.71
CA ARG A 202 -8.70 20.01 -6.60
C ARG A 202 -8.25 21.19 -5.78
N PHE A 203 -6.94 21.33 -5.60
CA PHE A 203 -6.35 22.38 -4.79
C PHE A 203 -5.80 23.56 -5.63
N LYS A 204 -6.23 23.68 -6.89
CA LYS A 204 -5.89 24.81 -7.74
C LYS A 204 -6.86 25.99 -7.55
N PHE A 205 -8.03 25.74 -6.97
CA PHE A 205 -9.13 26.70 -6.83
C PHE A 205 -9.40 27.14 -5.39
N MET A 206 -8.54 26.76 -4.47
CA MET A 206 -8.45 27.32 -3.14
C MET A 206 -7.15 28.13 -3.01
#